data_b6f45473fb4236763c8ed154b550e7a1
#
_entry.id   b6f45473fb4236763c8ed154b550e7a1
#
_cell.length_a   1.000
_cell.length_b   1.000
_cell.length_c   1.000
_cell.angle_alpha   90.00
_cell.angle_beta   90.00
_cell.angle_gamma   90.00
#
_symmetry.space_group_name_H-M   'P 1'
#
loop_
_entity.id
_entity.type
_entity.pdbx_description
1 polymer ?
#
loop_
_entity_poly.entity_id
_entity_poly.type
_entity_poly.pdbx_seq_one_letter_code
_entity_poly.pdbx_strand_id
1 'polypeptide(L)'
;AILPDEWNALNPEGFEYYWDATLVNNAHEWTLYSGDIDNVYFVDSYACVDEKEDRTRIMEYFMTHDDEAELLIQSSAIRKKLELMCRAIRSTFDTSSWENVRWERLL
;
A
#
# COMPACT_ATOMS: atom_id res chain seq x y z
N ALA A 1 -13.85 -3.40 -8.76
CA ALA A 1 -13.55 -3.32 -7.32
C ALA A 1 -12.48 -4.33 -6.92
N ILE A 2 -11.72 -4.03 -5.87
CA ILE A 2 -10.72 -4.96 -5.34
C ILE A 2 -11.41 -6.00 -4.48
N LEU A 3 -11.17 -7.28 -4.76
CA LEU A 3 -11.70 -8.36 -3.93
C LEU A 3 -10.88 -8.44 -2.63
N PRO A 4 -11.53 -8.68 -1.46
CA PRO A 4 -10.81 -8.78 -0.18
C PRO A 4 -9.69 -9.83 -0.19
N ASP A 5 -9.93 -11.00 -0.78
CA ASP A 5 -8.93 -12.06 -0.84
C ASP A 5 -7.74 -11.69 -1.70
N GLU A 6 -7.97 -10.95 -2.78
CA GLU A 6 -6.94 -10.44 -3.67
C GLU A 6 -5.99 -9.50 -2.96
N TRP A 7 -6.54 -8.61 -2.13
CA TRP A 7 -5.76 -7.68 -1.32
C TRP A 7 -5.02 -8.38 -0.19
N ASN A 8 -5.74 -9.22 0.57
CA ASN A 8 -5.17 -9.90 1.73
C ASN A 8 -4.05 -10.86 1.37
N ALA A 9 -4.07 -11.43 0.17
CA ALA A 9 -3.00 -12.30 -0.32
C ALA A 9 -1.66 -11.56 -0.44
N LEU A 10 -1.66 -10.23 -0.45
CA LEU A 10 -0.45 -9.40 -0.53
C LEU A 10 0.14 -9.07 0.84
N ASN A 11 -0.55 -9.45 1.92
CA ASN A 11 -0.09 -9.25 3.29
C ASN A 11 0.74 -10.45 3.77
N PRO A 12 1.50 -10.31 4.87
CA PRO A 12 2.22 -11.46 5.42
C PRO A 12 1.29 -12.62 5.73
N GLU A 13 1.75 -13.85 5.53
CA GLU A 13 0.96 -15.04 5.83
C GLU A 13 0.50 -15.02 7.29
N GLY A 14 -0.80 -15.26 7.51
CA GLY A 14 -1.39 -15.26 8.85
C GLY A 14 -1.63 -13.87 9.42
N PHE A 15 -1.34 -12.82 8.67
CA PHE A 15 -1.55 -11.44 9.14
C PHE A 15 -3.06 -11.14 9.28
N GLU A 16 -3.39 -10.47 10.40
CA GLU A 16 -4.72 -9.88 10.62
C GLU A 16 -4.54 -8.42 11.00
N TYR A 17 -5.41 -7.55 10.46
CA TYR A 17 -5.35 -6.13 10.78
C TYR A 17 -5.60 -5.89 12.27
N TYR A 18 -4.90 -4.91 12.83
CA TYR A 18 -4.97 -4.58 14.24
C TYR A 18 -6.08 -3.58 14.51
N TRP A 19 -7.06 -3.98 15.31
CA TRP A 19 -8.13 -3.09 15.75
C TRP A 19 -7.68 -2.10 16.81
N ASP A 20 -6.71 -2.48 17.60
CA ASP A 20 -6.24 -1.71 18.74
C ASP A 20 -4.98 -0.95 18.36
N ALA A 21 -5.04 0.39 18.45
CA ALA A 21 -3.92 1.27 18.13
C ALA A 21 -2.64 0.94 18.93
N THR A 22 -2.76 0.32 20.09
CA THR A 22 -1.60 -0.08 20.89
C THR A 22 -0.78 -1.19 20.21
N LEU A 23 -1.39 -1.94 19.30
CA LEU A 23 -0.72 -3.01 18.57
C LEU A 23 0.03 -2.48 17.32
N VAL A 24 -0.26 -1.26 16.91
CA VAL A 24 0.35 -0.66 15.72
C VAL A 24 1.88 -0.62 15.81
N ASN A 25 2.42 -0.42 17.00
CA ASN A 25 3.86 -0.36 17.21
C ASN A 25 4.58 -1.67 16.88
N ASN A 26 3.87 -2.79 16.88
CA ASN A 26 4.43 -4.10 16.57
C ASN A 26 4.56 -4.34 15.07
N ALA A 27 4.00 -3.44 14.26
CA ALA A 27 4.01 -3.58 12.80
C ALA A 27 5.24 -2.93 12.13
N HIS A 28 6.16 -2.34 12.90
CA HIS A 28 7.37 -1.72 12.34
C HIS A 28 8.21 -2.70 11.52
N GLU A 29 8.17 -3.98 11.84
CA GLU A 29 8.91 -5.02 11.13
C GLU A 29 8.49 -5.17 9.66
N TRP A 30 7.29 -4.72 9.30
CA TRP A 30 6.75 -4.81 7.94
C TRP A 30 6.74 -3.46 7.21
N THR A 31 7.46 -2.48 7.72
CA THR A 31 7.57 -1.15 7.14
C THR A 31 9.04 -0.88 6.76
N LEU A 32 9.31 0.31 6.24
CA LEU A 32 10.68 0.72 5.91
C LEU A 32 11.62 0.69 7.12
N TYR A 33 11.10 0.75 8.34
CA TYR A 33 11.90 0.65 9.55
C TYR A 33 12.55 -0.72 9.74
N SER A 34 12.06 -1.75 9.03
CA SER A 34 12.67 -3.09 9.10
C SER A 34 14.07 -3.13 8.51
N GLY A 35 14.39 -2.20 7.59
CA GLY A 35 15.66 -2.20 6.88
C GLY A 35 15.78 -3.27 5.80
N ASP A 36 14.73 -4.06 5.55
CA ASP A 36 14.70 -5.12 4.55
C ASP A 36 13.49 -4.90 3.64
N ILE A 37 13.77 -4.46 2.42
CA ILE A 37 12.70 -4.12 1.45
C ILE A 37 11.83 -5.32 1.09
N ASP A 38 12.37 -6.53 1.12
CA ASP A 38 11.60 -7.75 0.82
C ASP A 38 10.59 -8.07 1.93
N ASN A 39 10.76 -7.47 3.11
CA ASN A 39 9.85 -7.62 4.24
C ASN A 39 8.94 -6.41 4.44
N VAL A 40 8.85 -5.52 3.46
CA VAL A 40 7.97 -4.34 3.52
C VAL A 40 6.63 -4.69 2.87
N TYR A 41 5.56 -4.61 3.65
CA TYR A 41 4.19 -4.89 3.23
C TYR A 41 3.27 -3.70 3.41
N PHE A 42 3.65 -2.73 4.25
CA PHE A 42 2.84 -1.58 4.62
C PHE A 42 3.65 -0.30 4.51
N VAL A 43 3.01 0.79 4.09
CA VAL A 43 3.70 2.09 3.95
C VAL A 43 4.12 2.64 5.30
N ASP A 44 3.34 2.37 6.35
CA ASP A 44 3.67 2.71 7.74
C ASP A 44 2.87 1.81 8.68
N SER A 45 3.08 1.97 9.99
CA SER A 45 2.41 1.14 10.98
C SER A 45 0.90 1.37 11.04
N TYR A 46 0.44 2.56 10.69
CA TYR A 46 -1.01 2.85 10.68
C TYR A 46 -1.75 2.08 9.60
N ALA A 47 -1.08 1.72 8.52
CA ALA A 47 -1.66 0.89 7.46
C ALA A 47 -2.06 -0.49 7.95
N CYS A 48 -1.53 -0.93 9.10
CA CYS A 48 -1.84 -2.24 9.69
C CYS A 48 -3.12 -2.25 10.53
N VAL A 49 -3.77 -1.09 10.71
CA VAL A 49 -4.96 -0.96 11.56
C VAL A 49 -6.18 -1.62 10.91
N ASP A 50 -6.44 -1.30 9.66
CA ASP A 50 -7.49 -1.93 8.88
C ASP A 50 -7.20 -1.84 7.37
N GLU A 51 -7.98 -2.58 6.58
CA GLU A 51 -7.79 -2.62 5.14
C GLU A 51 -8.01 -1.25 4.50
N LYS A 52 -8.99 -0.49 4.99
CA LYS A 52 -9.29 0.84 4.47
C LYS A 52 -8.12 1.80 4.70
N GLU A 53 -7.52 1.77 5.89
CA GLU A 53 -6.33 2.56 6.18
C GLU A 53 -5.16 2.15 5.28
N ASP A 54 -4.95 0.85 5.10
CA ASP A 54 -3.90 0.34 4.24
C ASP A 54 -4.03 0.88 2.82
N ARG A 55 -5.22 0.77 2.24
CA ARG A 55 -5.50 1.28 0.88
C ARG A 55 -5.32 2.79 0.78
N THR A 56 -5.86 3.53 1.73
CA THR A 56 -5.81 4.99 1.75
C THR A 56 -4.37 5.48 1.88
N ARG A 57 -3.58 4.86 2.73
CA ARG A 57 -2.21 5.29 2.97
C ARG A 57 -1.27 4.94 1.80
N ILE A 58 -1.52 3.86 1.09
CA ILE A 58 -0.84 3.58 -0.18
C ILE A 58 -1.00 4.79 -1.11
N MET A 59 -2.23 5.24 -1.34
CA MET A 59 -2.47 6.36 -2.22
C MET A 59 -1.85 7.65 -1.70
N GLU A 60 -1.97 7.92 -0.39
CA GLU A 60 -1.37 9.11 0.21
C GLU A 60 0.13 9.20 -0.05
N TYR A 61 0.86 8.10 0.17
CA TYR A 61 2.31 8.08 -0.03
C TYR A 61 2.70 8.28 -1.49
N PHE A 62 2.01 7.63 -2.41
CA PHE A 62 2.34 7.77 -3.83
C PHE A 62 1.85 9.07 -4.44
N MET A 63 0.92 9.76 -3.78
CA MET A 63 0.46 11.08 -4.20
C MET A 63 1.30 12.23 -3.61
N THR A 64 1.88 12.07 -2.42
CA THR A 64 2.46 13.19 -1.67
C THR A 64 3.85 12.97 -1.10
N HIS A 65 4.34 11.73 -1.00
CA HIS A 65 5.61 11.38 -0.33
C HIS A 65 6.59 10.78 -1.34
N ASP A 66 7.12 11.62 -2.25
CA ASP A 66 7.92 11.15 -3.38
C ASP A 66 9.16 10.35 -2.96
N ASP A 67 9.90 10.80 -1.94
CA ASP A 67 11.13 10.12 -1.52
C ASP A 67 10.84 8.74 -0.95
N GLU A 68 9.82 8.64 -0.09
CA GLU A 68 9.40 7.37 0.49
C GLU A 68 8.80 6.46 -0.58
N ALA A 69 8.06 7.03 -1.52
CA ALA A 69 7.46 6.26 -2.61
C ALA A 69 8.52 5.56 -3.47
N GLU A 70 9.65 6.24 -3.73
CA GLU A 70 10.75 5.65 -4.49
C GLU A 70 11.37 4.45 -3.78
N LEU A 71 11.41 4.46 -2.46
CA LEU A 71 11.86 3.32 -1.67
C LEU A 71 10.79 2.23 -1.61
N LEU A 72 9.55 2.61 -1.34
CA LEU A 72 8.44 1.68 -1.17
C LEU A 72 8.15 0.87 -2.44
N ILE A 73 8.30 1.48 -3.62
CA ILE A 73 8.01 0.79 -4.89
C ILE A 73 8.93 -0.41 -5.14
N GLN A 74 10.05 -0.49 -4.45
CA GLN A 74 10.97 -1.61 -4.55
C GLN A 74 10.42 -2.85 -3.83
N SER A 75 9.42 -2.69 -2.95
CA SER A 75 8.72 -3.82 -2.34
C SER A 75 7.73 -4.41 -3.33
N SER A 76 7.82 -5.73 -3.55
CA SER A 76 6.88 -6.45 -4.40
C SER A 76 5.44 -6.33 -3.88
N ALA A 77 5.23 -6.43 -2.57
CA ALA A 77 3.91 -6.33 -1.95
C ALA A 77 3.32 -4.93 -2.13
N ILE A 78 4.10 -3.89 -1.86
CA ILE A 78 3.65 -2.50 -2.02
C ILE A 78 3.34 -2.21 -3.49
N ARG A 79 4.21 -2.64 -4.41
CA ARG A 79 3.97 -2.44 -5.86
C ARG A 79 2.64 -3.06 -6.29
N LYS A 80 2.38 -4.29 -5.86
CA LYS A 80 1.14 -4.99 -6.21
C LYS A 80 -0.09 -4.33 -5.60
N LYS A 81 0.02 -3.85 -4.36
CA LYS A 81 -1.06 -3.08 -3.72
C LYS A 81 -1.36 -1.81 -4.51
N LEU A 82 -0.33 -1.08 -4.92
CA LEU A 82 -0.51 0.13 -5.74
C LEU A 82 -1.15 -0.22 -7.08
N GLU A 83 -0.72 -1.30 -7.73
CA GLU A 83 -1.32 -1.75 -8.99
C GLU A 83 -2.82 -2.04 -8.85
N LEU A 84 -3.21 -2.71 -7.74
CA LEU A 84 -4.63 -2.98 -7.46
C LEU A 84 -5.42 -1.69 -7.28
N MET A 85 -4.87 -0.73 -6.52
CA MET A 85 -5.53 0.56 -6.31
C MET A 85 -5.68 1.35 -7.61
N CYS A 86 -4.63 1.40 -8.42
CA CYS A 86 -4.68 2.11 -9.70
C CYS A 86 -5.69 1.47 -10.66
N ARG A 87 -5.73 0.15 -10.71
CA ARG A 87 -6.71 -0.57 -11.53
C ARG A 87 -8.15 -0.26 -11.08
N ALA A 88 -8.39 -0.25 -9.76
CA ALA A 88 -9.72 0.05 -9.21
C ALA A 88 -10.13 1.49 -9.53
N ILE A 89 -9.22 2.45 -9.40
CA ILE A 89 -9.50 3.86 -9.71
C ILE A 89 -9.84 4.01 -11.20
N ARG A 90 -9.04 3.41 -12.08
CA ARG A 90 -9.27 3.51 -13.52
C ARG A 90 -10.53 2.81 -13.97
N SER A 91 -10.96 1.77 -13.28
CA SER A 91 -12.23 1.08 -13.60
C SER A 91 -13.46 1.84 -13.10
N THR A 92 -13.31 2.73 -12.13
CA THR A 92 -14.41 3.48 -11.52
C THR A 92 -14.65 4.83 -12.19
N PHE A 93 -13.59 5.46 -12.71
CA PHE A 93 -13.66 6.80 -13.30
C PHE A 93 -13.32 6.75 -14.79
N ASP A 94 -13.83 7.75 -15.54
CA ASP A 94 -13.39 7.95 -16.93
C ASP A 94 -11.97 8.54 -16.89
N THR A 95 -10.99 7.71 -17.24
CA THR A 95 -9.57 8.08 -17.20
C THR A 95 -8.97 8.25 -18.58
N SER A 96 -9.78 8.30 -19.62
CA SER A 96 -9.32 8.34 -21.02
C SER A 96 -8.44 9.55 -21.32
N SER A 97 -8.61 10.65 -20.57
CA SER A 97 -7.83 11.87 -20.73
C SER A 97 -6.64 11.98 -19.77
N TRP A 98 -6.46 11.00 -18.90
CA TRP A 98 -5.41 11.06 -17.88
C TRP A 98 -4.04 10.73 -18.51
N GLU A 99 -3.08 11.63 -18.32
CA GLU A 99 -1.70 11.47 -18.71
C GLU A 99 -0.79 11.80 -17.53
N ASN A 100 0.32 11.08 -17.40
CA ASN A 100 1.36 11.36 -16.39
C ASN A 100 0.79 11.41 -14.95
N VAL A 101 -0.05 10.44 -14.63
CA VAL A 101 -0.69 10.37 -13.31
C VAL A 101 0.38 10.13 -12.24
N ARG A 102 0.43 11.02 -11.25
CA ARG A 102 1.51 11.06 -10.26
C ARG A 102 1.67 9.74 -9.50
N TRP A 103 0.56 9.16 -9.03
CA TRP A 103 0.63 7.93 -8.24
C TRP A 103 0.96 6.68 -9.06
N GLU A 104 0.95 6.79 -10.39
CA GLU A 104 1.30 5.69 -11.29
C GLU A 104 2.70 5.82 -11.86
N ARG A 105 3.40 6.93 -11.62
CA ARG A 105 4.67 7.24 -12.29
C ARG A 105 5.79 6.22 -12.04
N LEU A 106 5.71 5.48 -10.94
CA LEU A 106 6.73 4.49 -10.56
C LEU A 106 6.35 3.05 -10.94
N LEU A 107 5.17 2.85 -11.51
CA LEU A 107 4.73 1.51 -11.94
C LEU A 107 5.34 1.09 -13.26
#